data_b5a6925238226f2053f50be8612661e4
#
_entry.id   b5a6925238226f2053f50be8612661e4
#
_cell.length_a   1.000
_cell.length_b   1.000
_cell.length_c   1.000
_cell.angle_alpha   90.00
_cell.angle_beta   90.00
_cell.angle_gamma   90.00
#
_symmetry.space_group_name_H-M   'P 1'
#
loop_
_entity.id
_entity.type
_entity.pdbx_description
1 polymer ?
#
loop_
_entity_poly.entity_id
_entity_poly.type
_entity_poly.pdbx_seq_one_letter_code
_entity_poly.pdbx_strand_id
1 'polypeptide(L)'
;MPDPNAKRILWYLFAGTRGGINRARIVDLLKEHPYNMNQLAEALELDYKAIKHHISVLEKNNIVGKMGEKYGVVYFISNYLEANIEAFNEIRSKMKMEMNRP
;
A
#
# COMPACT_ATOMS: atom_id res chain seq x y z
N MET A 1 -3.80 7.38 17.94
CA MET A 1 -5.17 7.77 17.59
C MET A 1 -5.38 7.84 16.08
N PRO A 2 -6.53 7.41 15.56
CA PRO A 2 -6.79 7.58 14.14
C PRO A 2 -6.83 9.04 13.73
N ASP A 3 -6.33 9.31 12.54
CA ASP A 3 -6.33 10.64 11.95
C ASP A 3 -7.70 10.91 11.33
N PRO A 4 -8.39 12.00 11.69
CA PRO A 4 -9.69 12.30 11.08
C PRO A 4 -9.61 12.55 9.57
N ASN A 5 -8.43 12.86 9.05
CA ASN A 5 -8.22 13.07 7.61
C ASN A 5 -7.75 11.83 6.86
N ALA A 6 -7.58 10.71 7.56
CA ALA A 6 -7.02 9.50 6.96
C ALA A 6 -7.84 9.00 5.79
N LYS A 7 -9.16 8.99 5.89
CA LYS A 7 -10.02 8.49 4.80
C LYS A 7 -9.80 9.27 3.50
N ARG A 8 -9.61 10.58 3.58
CA ARG A 8 -9.37 11.41 2.40
C ARG A 8 -8.05 11.05 1.74
N ILE A 9 -6.99 10.95 2.55
CA ILE A 9 -5.65 10.61 2.07
C ILE A 9 -5.64 9.22 1.46
N LEU A 10 -6.21 8.25 2.17
CA LEU A 10 -6.23 6.86 1.72
C LEU A 10 -7.10 6.69 0.49
N TRP A 11 -8.25 7.37 0.43
CA TRP A 11 -9.09 7.34 -0.76
C TRP A 11 -8.32 7.81 -1.98
N TYR A 12 -7.62 8.95 -1.84
CA TYR A 12 -6.80 9.50 -2.93
C TYR A 12 -5.74 8.49 -3.39
N LEU A 13 -5.01 7.92 -2.45
CA LEU A 13 -3.89 7.02 -2.77
C LEU A 13 -4.33 5.70 -3.42
N PHE A 14 -5.48 5.18 -3.04
CA PHE A 14 -5.88 3.83 -3.44
C PHE A 14 -7.07 3.79 -4.38
N ALA A 15 -8.04 4.66 -4.22
CA ALA A 15 -9.26 4.63 -5.02
C ALA A 15 -9.36 5.75 -6.04
N GLY A 16 -8.73 6.89 -5.77
CA GLY A 16 -8.90 8.09 -6.56
C GLY A 16 -7.85 8.36 -7.62
N THR A 17 -6.83 7.49 -7.75
CA THR A 17 -5.74 7.72 -8.69
C THR A 17 -5.39 6.47 -9.48
N ARG A 18 -4.78 6.68 -10.65
CA ARG A 18 -4.23 5.59 -11.45
C ARG A 18 -3.13 4.91 -10.63
N GLY A 19 -3.08 3.61 -10.65
CA GLY A 19 -2.13 2.83 -9.87
C GLY A 19 -2.57 2.51 -8.46
N GLY A 20 -3.72 3.05 -8.03
CA GLY A 20 -4.23 2.81 -6.69
C GLY A 20 -4.52 1.36 -6.38
N ILE A 21 -5.01 0.61 -7.37
CA ILE A 21 -5.29 -0.82 -7.22
C ILE A 21 -4.00 -1.59 -6.88
N ASN A 22 -2.93 -1.32 -7.62
CA ASN A 22 -1.65 -1.99 -7.36
C ASN A 22 -1.05 -1.57 -6.03
N ARG A 23 -1.20 -0.30 -5.65
CA ARG A 23 -0.75 0.14 -4.33
C ARG A 23 -1.54 -0.57 -3.22
N ALA A 24 -2.85 -0.75 -3.40
CA ALA A 24 -3.67 -1.48 -2.43
C ALA A 24 -3.22 -2.94 -2.33
N ARG A 25 -2.89 -3.57 -3.45
CA ARG A 25 -2.38 -4.94 -3.47
C ARG A 25 -1.06 -5.06 -2.71
N ILE A 26 -0.19 -4.06 -2.85
CA ILE A 26 1.06 -4.01 -2.08
C ILE A 26 0.75 -3.96 -0.58
N VAL A 27 -0.15 -3.08 -0.18
CA VAL A 27 -0.51 -2.97 1.24
C VAL A 27 -1.13 -4.26 1.74
N ASP A 28 -1.99 -4.92 0.95
CA ASP A 28 -2.57 -6.21 1.33
C ASP A 28 -1.48 -7.22 1.72
N LEU A 29 -0.40 -7.29 0.92
CA LEU A 29 0.72 -8.19 1.22
C LEU A 29 1.47 -7.74 2.46
N LEU A 30 1.76 -6.46 2.59
CA LEU A 30 2.52 -5.94 3.72
C LEU A 30 1.76 -6.05 5.04
N LYS A 31 0.45 -6.18 5.01
CA LYS A 31 -0.34 -6.47 6.21
C LYS A 31 0.00 -7.85 6.77
N GLU A 32 0.46 -8.76 5.93
CA GLU A 32 0.79 -10.13 6.36
C GLU A 32 2.17 -10.18 7.02
N HIS A 33 3.17 -9.57 6.39
CA HIS A 33 4.53 -9.47 6.89
C HIS A 33 5.34 -8.54 5.99
N PRO A 34 6.55 -8.12 6.40
CA PRO A 34 7.40 -7.31 5.52
C PRO A 34 7.84 -8.05 4.26
N TYR A 35 8.05 -7.31 3.18
CA TYR A 35 8.51 -7.82 1.89
C TYR A 35 9.60 -6.89 1.36
N ASN A 36 10.56 -7.45 0.59
CA ASN A 36 11.45 -6.60 -0.19
C ASN A 36 10.81 -6.33 -1.57
N MET A 37 11.39 -5.42 -2.34
CA MET A 37 10.82 -5.03 -3.64
C MET A 37 10.75 -6.19 -4.63
N ASN A 38 11.76 -7.07 -4.65
CA ASN A 38 11.77 -8.22 -5.55
C ASN A 38 10.65 -9.18 -5.21
N GLN A 39 10.42 -9.41 -3.93
CA GLN A 39 9.33 -10.26 -3.47
C GLN A 39 7.97 -9.69 -3.86
N LEU A 40 7.79 -8.37 -3.73
CA LEU A 40 6.56 -7.71 -4.13
C LEU A 40 6.34 -7.83 -5.64
N ALA A 41 7.39 -7.59 -6.42
CA ALA A 41 7.31 -7.68 -7.87
C ALA A 41 6.90 -9.08 -8.32
N GLU A 42 7.51 -10.10 -7.72
CA GLU A 42 7.21 -11.48 -8.02
C GLU A 42 5.78 -11.86 -7.61
N ALA A 43 5.40 -11.52 -6.39
CA ALA A 43 4.07 -11.85 -5.86
C ALA A 43 2.93 -11.21 -6.66
N LEU A 44 3.15 -9.98 -7.13
CA LEU A 44 2.11 -9.21 -7.83
C LEU A 44 2.23 -9.31 -9.36
N GLU A 45 3.27 -9.97 -9.84
CA GLU A 45 3.55 -10.09 -11.27
C GLU A 45 3.67 -8.72 -11.94
N LEU A 46 4.37 -7.82 -11.26
CA LEU A 46 4.65 -6.47 -11.77
C LEU A 46 6.15 -6.32 -11.92
N ASP A 47 6.57 -5.45 -12.85
CA ASP A 47 8.00 -5.22 -12.98
C ASP A 47 8.54 -4.40 -11.79
N TYR A 48 9.86 -4.48 -11.61
CA TYR A 48 10.54 -3.83 -10.50
C TYR A 48 10.34 -2.30 -10.52
N LYS A 49 10.34 -1.70 -11.71
CA LYS A 49 10.15 -0.25 -11.85
C LYS A 49 8.78 0.19 -11.33
N ALA A 50 7.75 -0.59 -11.64
CA ALA A 50 6.40 -0.28 -11.19
C ALA A 50 6.33 -0.36 -9.67
N ILE A 51 6.90 -1.42 -9.08
CA ILE A 51 6.95 -1.57 -7.63
C ILE A 51 7.69 -0.40 -6.99
N LYS A 52 8.86 -0.05 -7.54
CA LYS A 52 9.66 1.06 -7.02
C LYS A 52 8.88 2.37 -7.01
N HIS A 53 8.14 2.63 -8.09
CA HIS A 53 7.29 3.83 -8.17
C HIS A 53 6.20 3.82 -7.09
N HIS A 54 5.48 2.71 -6.96
CA HIS A 54 4.39 2.61 -5.98
C HIS A 54 4.90 2.70 -4.54
N ILE A 55 6.02 2.05 -4.24
CA ILE A 55 6.63 2.13 -2.93
C ILE A 55 7.05 3.56 -2.62
N SER A 56 7.61 4.27 -3.61
CA SER A 56 8.00 5.67 -3.44
C SER A 56 6.79 6.55 -3.05
N VAL A 57 5.67 6.35 -3.74
CA VAL A 57 4.43 7.09 -3.44
C VAL A 57 3.95 6.77 -2.02
N LEU A 58 3.97 5.49 -1.65
CA LEU A 58 3.51 5.07 -0.33
C LEU A 58 4.43 5.57 0.79
N GLU A 59 5.74 5.57 0.56
CA GLU A 59 6.70 6.11 1.53
C GLU A 59 6.50 7.61 1.75
N LYS A 60 6.35 8.36 0.66
CA LYS A 60 6.15 9.81 0.73
C LYS A 60 4.92 10.19 1.53
N ASN A 61 3.92 9.33 1.52
CA ASN A 61 2.67 9.57 2.22
C ASN A 61 2.61 8.86 3.57
N ASN A 62 3.73 8.36 4.04
CA ASN A 62 3.87 7.70 5.35
C ASN A 62 2.94 6.49 5.51
N ILE A 63 2.71 5.76 4.43
CA ILE A 63 1.89 4.54 4.46
C ILE A 63 2.78 3.33 4.74
N VAL A 64 4.01 3.34 4.21
CA VAL A 64 4.98 2.28 4.45
C VAL A 64 6.26 2.86 5.01
N GLY A 65 6.97 2.05 5.79
CA GLY A 65 8.33 2.34 6.23
C GLY A 65 9.25 1.29 5.68
N LYS A 66 10.55 1.47 5.94
CA LYS A 66 11.56 0.51 5.49
C LYS A 66 12.59 0.28 6.56
N MET A 67 13.20 -0.89 6.54
CA MET A 67 14.25 -1.29 7.44
C MET A 67 15.35 -2.00 6.65
N GLY A 68 16.59 -1.81 7.07
CA GLY A 68 17.75 -2.44 6.42
C GLY A 68 18.48 -1.48 5.52
N GLU A 69 19.63 -1.94 5.01
CA GLU A 69 20.50 -1.15 4.16
C GLU A 69 20.87 -1.94 2.91
N LYS A 70 21.02 -1.20 1.81
CA LYS A 70 21.46 -1.75 0.53
C LYS A 70 20.65 -2.96 0.10
N TYR A 71 21.19 -4.16 0.26
CA TYR A 71 20.59 -5.38 -0.26
C TYR A 71 19.58 -6.04 0.67
N GLY A 72 19.50 -5.56 1.90
CA GLY A 72 18.60 -6.15 2.89
C GLY A 72 17.39 -5.29 3.23
N VAL A 73 16.98 -4.38 2.33
CA VAL A 73 15.86 -3.48 2.62
C VAL A 73 14.53 -4.21 2.47
N VAL A 74 13.73 -4.17 3.53
CA VAL A 74 12.37 -4.68 3.52
C VAL A 74 11.40 -3.54 3.87
N TYR A 75 10.18 -3.65 3.36
CA TYR A 75 9.14 -2.66 3.58
C TYR A 75 8.05 -3.24 4.47
N PHE A 76 7.42 -2.37 5.25
CA PHE A 76 6.36 -2.77 6.18
C PHE A 76 5.33 -1.65 6.26
N ILE A 77 4.14 -1.95 6.75
CA ILE A 77 3.14 -0.91 6.95
C ILE A 77 3.56 -0.02 8.12
N SER A 78 3.35 1.28 7.97
CA SER A 78 3.76 2.26 8.98
C SER A 78 2.85 2.21 10.21
N ASN A 79 3.32 2.82 11.30
CA ASN A 79 2.49 2.99 12.49
C ASN A 79 1.25 3.85 12.18
N TYR A 80 1.41 4.82 11.28
CA TYR A 80 0.29 5.64 10.83
C TYR A 80 -0.79 4.78 10.17
N LEU A 81 -0.38 3.90 9.26
CA LEU A 81 -1.36 3.03 8.60
C LEU A 81 -1.98 2.05 9.59
N GLU A 82 -1.21 1.48 10.50
CA GLU A 82 -1.76 0.60 11.52
C GLU A 82 -2.82 1.30 12.36
N ALA A 83 -2.59 2.54 12.74
CA ALA A 83 -3.55 3.33 13.52
C ALA A 83 -4.82 3.64 12.73
N ASN A 84 -4.74 3.62 11.40
CA ASN A 84 -5.86 3.95 10.51
C ASN A 84 -6.28 2.77 9.64
N ILE A 85 -5.96 1.55 10.07
CA ILE A 85 -6.17 0.37 9.25
C ILE A 85 -7.65 0.12 8.94
N GLU A 86 -8.56 0.50 9.84
CA GLU A 86 -9.99 0.34 9.58
C GLU A 86 -10.43 1.20 8.40
N ALA A 87 -9.89 2.42 8.29
CA ALA A 87 -10.18 3.30 7.16
C ALA A 87 -9.68 2.67 5.86
N PHE A 88 -8.49 2.09 5.87
CA PHE A 88 -7.96 1.37 4.71
C PHE A 88 -8.85 0.20 4.34
N ASN A 89 -9.22 -0.62 5.32
CA ASN A 89 -10.05 -1.80 5.07
C ASN A 89 -11.41 -1.42 4.47
N GLU A 90 -11.99 -0.34 4.94
CA GLU A 90 -13.26 0.17 4.40
C GLU A 90 -13.11 0.56 2.92
N ILE A 91 -12.06 1.30 2.61
CA ILE A 91 -11.80 1.72 1.23
C ILE A 91 -11.50 0.51 0.35
N ARG A 92 -10.70 -0.42 0.86
CA ARG A 92 -10.35 -1.64 0.14
C ARG A 92 -11.59 -2.47 -0.20
N SER A 93 -12.51 -2.55 0.73
CA SER A 93 -13.78 -3.24 0.52
C SER A 93 -14.60 -2.59 -0.60
N LYS A 94 -14.66 -1.28 -0.61
CA LYS A 94 -15.37 -0.53 -1.67
C LYS A 94 -14.72 -0.72 -3.03
N MET A 95 -13.38 -0.77 -3.08
CA MET A 95 -12.64 -1.04 -4.31
C MET A 95 -12.99 -2.42 -4.88
N LYS A 96 -13.10 -3.42 -4.03
CA LYS A 96 -13.49 -4.78 -4.43
C LYS A 96 -14.87 -4.80 -5.05
N MET A 97 -15.81 -4.08 -4.46
CA MET A 97 -17.17 -3.99 -4.99
C MET A 97 -17.19 -3.34 -6.37
N GLU A 98 -16.42 -2.28 -6.55
CA GLU A 98 -16.30 -1.61 -7.85
C GLU A 98 -15.69 -2.54 -8.90
N MET A 99 -14.63 -3.26 -8.54
CA MET A 99 -13.93 -4.16 -9.45
C MET A 99 -14.79 -5.35 -9.89
N ASN A 100 -15.75 -5.76 -9.06
CA ASN A 100 -16.61 -6.91 -9.35
C ASN A 100 -17.92 -6.52 -10.03
N ARG A 101 -18.09 -5.28 -10.37
CA ARG A 101 -19.27 -4.84 -11.13
C ARG A 101 -19.23 -5.38 -12.55
N PRO A 102 -20.34 -5.95 -13.04
CA PRO A 102 -20.40 -6.41 -14.41
C PRO A 102 -20.33 -5.28 -15.42
#